data_e412cae34be676b4ef3fa4df5869396c
#
_entry.id   e412cae34be676b4ef3fa4df5869396c
#
_cell.length_a   1.000
_cell.length_b   1.000
_cell.length_c   1.000
_cell.angle_alpha   90.00
_cell.angle_beta   90.00
_cell.angle_gamma   90.00
#
_symmetry.space_group_name_H-M   'P 1'
#
loop_
_entity.id
_entity.type
_entity.pdbx_description
1 polymer ?
#
loop_
_entity_poly.entity_id
_entity_poly.type
_entity_poly.pdbx_seq_one_letter_code
_entity_poly.pdbx_strand_id
1 'polypeptide(L)'
;LRLDFEDGYGNRPDDEEDRDAAQVAALLPALLADPHGPFLAGIRFKSLERPTRRRGLRTLDLVVSGMLAAGPLPAGFLVTLPKVTSVDQVTAMVAVCQELERVHDLPDGTLRFEIQIETTQAILGAGGTATVAGMIGAAGSRCIALHYGTFDYSAACGVAASQQSLAHPVADHAKAVMQVAAAGTGVRLS
;
A
#
# COMPACT_ATOMS: atom_id res chain seq x y z
N LEU A 1 -6.56 8.88 4.48
CA LEU A 1 -5.38 9.68 4.20
C LEU A 1 -4.13 8.80 4.08
N ARG A 2 -3.21 9.15 3.16
CA ARG A 2 -1.89 8.49 3.02
C ARG A 2 -0.81 9.55 3.02
N LEU A 3 0.15 9.44 3.92
CA LEU A 3 1.37 10.21 3.90
C LEU A 3 2.35 9.49 2.96
N ASP A 4 2.81 10.18 1.95
CA ASP A 4 3.48 9.56 0.82
C ASP A 4 4.99 9.60 0.95
N PHE A 5 5.64 8.44 0.87
CA PHE A 5 7.10 8.26 0.78
C PHE A 5 7.53 7.69 -0.57
N GLU A 6 6.61 7.63 -1.53
CA GLU A 6 6.84 7.03 -2.85
C GLU A 6 6.90 8.12 -3.93
N ASP A 7 6.03 8.13 -4.92
CA ASP A 7 6.12 9.04 -6.08
C ASP A 7 6.01 10.52 -5.71
N GLY A 8 5.07 10.88 -4.83
CA GLY A 8 4.89 12.27 -4.39
C GLY A 8 6.02 12.79 -3.50
N TYR A 9 6.73 11.89 -2.85
CA TYR A 9 7.90 12.23 -2.03
C TYR A 9 9.18 12.34 -2.88
N GLY A 10 9.33 11.45 -3.83
CA GLY A 10 10.48 11.38 -4.73
C GLY A 10 11.75 10.81 -4.08
N ASN A 11 12.89 11.10 -4.69
CA ASN A 11 14.19 10.63 -4.20
C ASN A 11 14.83 11.71 -3.32
N ARG A 12 15.00 11.37 -2.04
CA ARG A 12 15.67 12.21 -1.04
C ARG A 12 16.79 11.43 -0.35
N PRO A 13 17.73 12.11 0.32
CA PRO A 13 18.74 11.44 1.15
C PRO A 13 18.09 10.57 2.22
N ASP A 14 18.73 9.45 2.53
CA ASP A 14 18.21 8.48 3.50
C ASP A 14 17.96 9.07 4.89
N ASP A 15 18.83 9.99 5.34
CA ASP A 15 18.69 10.67 6.62
C ASP A 15 17.53 11.69 6.64
N GLU A 16 17.17 12.28 5.50
CA GLU A 16 15.99 13.13 5.37
C GLU A 16 14.72 12.27 5.48
N GLU A 17 14.64 11.18 4.72
CA GLU A 17 13.50 10.25 4.78
C GLU A 17 13.34 9.61 6.17
N ASP A 18 14.44 9.29 6.86
CA ASP A 18 14.40 8.77 8.24
C ASP A 18 13.79 9.80 9.21
N ARG A 19 14.17 11.08 9.08
CA ARG A 19 13.60 12.17 9.91
C ARG A 19 12.13 12.37 9.64
N ASP A 20 11.73 12.36 8.36
CA ASP A 20 10.33 12.52 7.97
C ASP A 20 9.49 11.31 8.45
N ALA A 21 10.02 10.09 8.37
CA ALA A 21 9.37 8.90 8.90
C ALA A 21 9.14 9.00 10.42
N ALA A 22 10.11 9.51 11.17
CA ALA A 22 9.96 9.74 12.61
C ALA A 22 8.90 10.83 12.91
N GLN A 23 8.83 11.89 12.12
CA GLN A 23 7.79 12.92 12.26
C GLN A 23 6.40 12.36 11.97
N VAL A 24 6.27 11.55 10.92
CA VAL A 24 5.02 10.86 10.56
C VAL A 24 4.58 9.91 11.68
N ALA A 25 5.50 9.15 12.27
CA ALA A 25 5.21 8.28 13.41
C ALA A 25 4.65 9.06 14.61
N ALA A 26 5.15 10.25 14.87
CA ALA A 26 4.65 11.11 15.95
C ALA A 26 3.28 11.74 15.64
N LEU A 27 3.00 12.02 14.35
CA LEU A 27 1.78 12.69 13.92
C LEU A 27 0.57 11.75 13.82
N LEU A 28 0.76 10.54 13.29
CA LEU A 28 -0.33 9.61 12.95
C LEU A 28 -1.25 9.25 14.13
N PRO A 29 -0.76 8.99 15.35
CA PRO A 29 -1.63 8.67 16.48
C PRO A 29 -2.62 9.80 16.82
N ALA A 30 -2.15 11.04 16.84
CA ALA A 30 -3.01 12.19 17.11
C ALA A 30 -4.03 12.42 15.99
N LEU A 31 -3.62 12.26 14.73
CA LEU A 31 -4.49 12.39 13.56
C LEU A 31 -5.62 11.35 13.57
N LEU A 32 -5.32 10.11 13.95
CA LEU A 32 -6.29 9.01 14.00
C LEU A 32 -7.17 9.05 15.27
N ALA A 33 -6.74 9.74 16.31
CA ALA A 33 -7.52 9.96 17.52
C ALA A 33 -8.50 11.15 17.40
N ASP A 34 -8.32 12.03 16.41
CA ASP A 34 -9.20 13.18 16.19
C ASP A 34 -10.58 12.69 15.71
N PRO A 35 -11.70 13.00 16.43
CA PRO A 35 -13.04 12.60 16.02
C PRO A 35 -13.50 13.24 14.70
N HIS A 36 -12.86 14.31 14.27
CA HIS A 36 -13.10 14.97 12.98
C HIS A 36 -12.04 14.58 11.93
N GLY A 37 -11.08 13.76 12.32
CA GLY A 37 -9.99 13.27 11.48
C GLY A 37 -10.40 12.16 10.51
N PRO A 38 -9.47 11.64 9.72
CA PRO A 38 -9.73 10.55 8.79
C PRO A 38 -9.95 9.24 9.57
N PHE A 39 -10.99 8.48 9.17
CA PHE A 39 -11.25 7.15 9.73
C PHE A 39 -10.08 6.16 9.52
N LEU A 40 -9.37 6.30 8.40
CA LEU A 40 -8.15 5.54 8.08
C LEU A 40 -7.05 6.49 7.66
N ALA A 41 -5.89 6.37 8.27
CA ALA A 41 -4.68 7.07 7.86
C ALA A 41 -3.45 6.17 7.96
N GLY A 42 -2.43 6.48 7.18
CA GLY A 42 -1.20 5.71 7.21
C GLY A 42 -0.20 6.19 6.18
N ILE A 43 0.66 5.31 5.74
CA ILE A 43 1.73 5.64 4.81
C ILE A 43 1.63 4.84 3.52
N ARG A 44 2.08 5.45 2.42
CA ARG A 44 2.52 4.74 1.24
C ARG A 44 4.05 4.77 1.24
N PHE A 45 4.68 3.63 1.46
CA PHE A 45 6.12 3.49 1.45
C PHE A 45 6.63 3.09 0.07
N LYS A 46 7.95 3.15 -0.17
CA LYS A 46 8.55 2.75 -1.46
C LYS A 46 8.30 1.27 -1.74
N SER A 47 8.16 0.93 -3.01
CA SER A 47 7.82 -0.41 -3.48
C SER A 47 8.78 -1.50 -3.00
N LEU A 48 8.32 -2.77 -3.02
CA LEU A 48 9.15 -3.94 -2.75
C LEU A 48 10.00 -4.37 -3.98
N GLU A 49 10.07 -3.54 -4.99
CA GLU A 49 10.99 -3.73 -6.11
C GLU A 49 12.46 -3.68 -5.66
N ARG A 50 13.32 -4.43 -6.36
CA ARG A 50 14.72 -4.59 -5.96
C ARG A 50 15.48 -3.29 -5.65
N PRO A 51 15.32 -2.19 -6.41
CA PRO A 51 16.02 -0.94 -6.14
C PRO A 51 15.55 -0.22 -4.86
N THR A 52 14.27 -0.34 -4.50
CA THR A 52 13.61 0.49 -3.48
C THR A 52 13.26 -0.24 -2.19
N ARG A 53 13.16 -1.58 -2.23
CA ARG A 53 12.64 -2.39 -1.10
C ARG A 53 13.37 -2.15 0.23
N ARG A 54 14.71 -1.99 0.20
CA ARG A 54 15.47 -1.79 1.45
C ARG A 54 15.12 -0.46 2.11
N ARG A 55 15.00 0.59 1.30
CA ARG A 55 14.59 1.92 1.78
C ARG A 55 13.14 1.90 2.25
N GLY A 56 12.24 1.32 1.45
CA GLY A 56 10.82 1.21 1.80
C GLY A 56 10.60 0.46 3.12
N LEU A 57 11.24 -0.69 3.30
CA LEU A 57 11.15 -1.46 4.55
C LEU A 57 11.69 -0.69 5.76
N ARG A 58 12.79 0.06 5.60
CA ARG A 58 13.31 0.91 6.67
C ARG A 58 12.32 2.02 7.04
N THR A 59 11.69 2.67 6.07
CA THR A 59 10.67 3.69 6.31
C THR A 59 9.47 3.11 7.07
N LEU A 60 8.99 1.94 6.64
CA LEU A 60 7.89 1.24 7.30
C LEU A 60 8.24 0.88 8.75
N ASP A 61 9.42 0.31 8.98
CA ASP A 61 9.92 -0.04 10.30
C ASP A 61 10.02 1.19 11.22
N LEU A 62 10.61 2.28 10.74
CA LEU A 62 10.72 3.53 11.51
C LEU A 62 9.35 4.10 11.92
N VAL A 63 8.37 4.06 11.01
CA VAL A 63 7.02 4.56 11.31
C VAL A 63 6.33 3.66 12.33
N VAL A 64 6.34 2.34 12.13
CA VAL A 64 5.69 1.40 13.06
C VAL A 64 6.34 1.43 14.44
N SER A 65 7.68 1.33 14.49
CA SER A 65 8.45 1.35 15.74
C SER A 65 8.28 2.68 16.49
N GLY A 66 8.28 3.81 15.76
CA GLY A 66 8.10 5.13 16.34
C GLY A 66 6.70 5.33 16.95
N MET A 67 5.64 4.85 16.30
CA MET A 67 4.28 4.87 16.86
C MET A 67 4.20 4.01 18.12
N LEU A 68 4.74 2.79 18.07
CA LEU A 68 4.71 1.83 19.20
C LEU A 68 5.52 2.31 20.41
N ALA A 69 6.58 3.08 20.19
CA ALA A 69 7.33 3.72 21.27
C ALA A 69 6.49 4.79 22.02
N ALA A 70 5.50 5.38 21.35
CA ALA A 70 4.61 6.39 21.93
C ALA A 70 3.32 5.79 22.54
N GLY A 71 2.93 4.57 22.13
CA GLY A 71 1.72 3.91 22.62
C GLY A 71 1.25 2.78 21.68
N PRO A 72 0.06 2.24 21.90
CA PRO A 72 -0.46 1.19 21.03
C PRO A 72 -0.73 1.71 19.60
N LEU A 73 -0.59 0.82 18.62
CA LEU A 73 -0.92 1.14 17.22
C LEU A 73 -2.39 1.60 17.12
N PRO A 74 -2.64 2.76 16.48
CA PRO A 74 -4.00 3.25 16.28
C PRO A 74 -4.82 2.28 15.40
N ALA A 75 -6.07 2.02 15.77
CA ALA A 75 -6.95 1.08 15.07
C ALA A 75 -7.16 1.41 13.57
N GLY A 76 -7.05 2.68 13.18
CA GLY A 76 -7.18 3.15 11.80
C GLY A 76 -5.88 3.21 11.01
N PHE A 77 -4.77 2.72 11.56
CA PHE A 77 -3.49 2.71 10.82
C PHE A 77 -3.52 1.73 9.65
N LEU A 78 -3.05 2.18 8.50
CA LEU A 78 -3.04 1.40 7.26
C LEU A 78 -1.79 1.67 6.44
N VAL A 79 -1.24 0.62 5.87
CA VAL A 79 -0.08 0.69 4.96
C VAL A 79 -0.54 0.52 3.52
N THR A 80 -0.02 1.31 2.59
CA THR A 80 -0.24 1.14 1.14
C THR A 80 0.99 0.48 0.52
N LEU A 81 0.79 -0.68 -0.10
CA LEU A 81 1.79 -1.41 -0.87
C LEU A 81 1.70 -0.98 -2.34
N PRO A 82 2.67 -0.17 -2.85
CA PRO A 82 2.63 0.35 -4.22
C PRO A 82 3.33 -0.57 -5.21
N LYS A 83 3.10 -0.34 -6.50
CA LYS A 83 3.81 -0.88 -7.67
C LYS A 83 3.93 -2.41 -7.66
N VAL A 84 2.85 -3.08 -7.27
CA VAL A 84 2.81 -4.55 -7.17
C VAL A 84 2.69 -5.15 -8.56
N THR A 85 3.62 -6.05 -8.91
CA THR A 85 3.68 -6.73 -10.22
C THR A 85 3.42 -8.23 -10.11
N SER A 86 3.48 -8.81 -8.92
CA SER A 86 3.33 -10.25 -8.71
C SER A 86 2.70 -10.59 -7.35
N VAL A 87 2.14 -11.79 -7.26
CA VAL A 87 1.63 -12.37 -6.01
C VAL A 87 2.74 -12.54 -4.97
N ASP A 88 3.97 -12.82 -5.41
CA ASP A 88 5.13 -13.01 -4.51
C ASP A 88 5.46 -11.74 -3.71
N GLN A 89 5.27 -10.54 -4.29
CA GLN A 89 5.45 -9.29 -3.55
C GLN A 89 4.42 -9.13 -2.43
N VAL A 90 3.19 -9.60 -2.64
CA VAL A 90 2.15 -9.60 -1.60
C VAL A 90 2.49 -10.61 -0.51
N THR A 91 2.95 -11.81 -0.88
CA THR A 91 3.44 -12.81 0.07
C THR A 91 4.61 -12.26 0.91
N ALA A 92 5.55 -11.54 0.26
CA ALA A 92 6.64 -10.88 0.97
C ALA A 92 6.13 -9.79 1.93
N MET A 93 5.11 -9.01 1.54
CA MET A 93 4.51 -8.01 2.44
C MET A 93 3.83 -8.66 3.66
N VAL A 94 3.17 -9.79 3.48
CA VAL A 94 2.60 -10.57 4.60
C VAL A 94 3.71 -10.99 5.57
N ALA A 95 4.83 -11.50 5.06
CA ALA A 95 5.98 -11.88 5.90
C ALA A 95 6.60 -10.67 6.63
N VAL A 96 6.65 -9.50 5.99
CA VAL A 96 7.09 -8.24 6.63
C VAL A 96 6.14 -7.86 7.78
N CYS A 97 4.82 -7.92 7.57
CA CYS A 97 3.85 -7.65 8.62
C CYS A 97 4.03 -8.62 9.81
N GLN A 98 4.17 -9.90 9.54
CA GLN A 98 4.37 -10.93 10.57
C GLN A 98 5.67 -10.70 11.35
N GLU A 99 6.75 -10.33 10.69
CA GLU A 99 8.02 -10.07 11.37
C GLU A 99 7.95 -8.82 12.23
N LEU A 100 7.34 -7.73 11.77
CA LEU A 100 7.12 -6.53 12.57
C LEU A 100 6.24 -6.84 13.80
N GLU A 101 5.16 -7.60 13.61
CA GLU A 101 4.30 -8.03 14.72
C GLU A 101 5.07 -8.87 15.75
N ARG A 102 5.87 -9.82 15.27
CA ARG A 102 6.71 -10.66 16.14
C ARG A 102 7.73 -9.85 16.95
N VAL A 103 8.40 -8.90 16.29
CA VAL A 103 9.45 -8.06 16.94
C VAL A 103 8.85 -7.14 18.01
N HIS A 104 7.61 -6.69 17.78
CA HIS A 104 6.93 -5.75 18.67
C HIS A 104 5.88 -6.39 19.58
N ASP A 105 5.85 -7.72 19.69
CA ASP A 105 4.89 -8.48 20.49
C ASP A 105 3.41 -8.12 20.20
N LEU A 106 3.10 -7.84 18.92
CA LEU A 106 1.74 -7.56 18.48
C LEU A 106 1.01 -8.86 18.12
N PRO A 107 -0.33 -8.92 18.28
CA PRO A 107 -1.12 -10.04 17.80
C PRO A 107 -0.99 -10.20 16.26
N ASP A 108 -1.00 -11.45 15.79
CA ASP A 108 -1.01 -11.74 14.35
C ASP A 108 -2.22 -11.09 13.67
N GLY A 109 -2.01 -10.46 12.51
CA GLY A 109 -3.05 -9.74 11.77
C GLY A 109 -3.33 -8.31 12.25
N THR A 110 -2.55 -7.77 13.16
CA THR A 110 -2.64 -6.36 13.60
C THR A 110 -2.30 -5.41 12.46
N LEU A 111 -1.20 -5.68 11.73
CA LEU A 111 -0.78 -4.88 10.58
C LEU A 111 -1.56 -5.31 9.34
N ARG A 112 -2.32 -4.37 8.79
CA ARG A 112 -3.12 -4.53 7.57
C ARG A 112 -2.66 -3.54 6.52
N PHE A 113 -2.91 -3.88 5.26
CA PHE A 113 -2.50 -3.05 4.15
C PHE A 113 -3.55 -3.01 3.04
N GLU A 114 -3.44 -2.01 2.20
CA GLU A 114 -4.09 -1.95 0.90
C GLU A 114 -3.06 -2.18 -0.21
N ILE A 115 -3.48 -2.74 -1.33
CA ILE A 115 -2.64 -2.94 -2.50
C ILE A 115 -2.98 -1.85 -3.52
N GLN A 116 -1.97 -1.08 -3.93
CA GLN A 116 -2.14 -0.11 -5.01
C GLN A 116 -2.00 -0.82 -6.36
N ILE A 117 -3.08 -0.83 -7.12
CA ILE A 117 -3.16 -1.44 -8.45
C ILE A 117 -2.84 -0.37 -9.49
N GLU A 118 -1.59 -0.37 -9.94
CA GLU A 118 -1.04 0.65 -10.84
C GLU A 118 -0.09 0.07 -11.88
N THR A 119 0.04 -1.26 -11.93
CA THR A 119 0.81 -1.98 -12.92
C THR A 119 -0.10 -2.86 -13.78
N THR A 120 0.22 -3.01 -15.06
CA THR A 120 -0.57 -3.86 -15.96
C THR A 120 -0.52 -5.32 -15.53
N GLN A 121 0.62 -5.76 -14.96
CA GLN A 121 0.82 -7.12 -14.46
C GLN A 121 -0.10 -7.46 -13.27
N ALA A 122 -0.50 -6.45 -12.47
CA ALA A 122 -1.46 -6.66 -11.39
C ALA A 122 -2.86 -7.02 -11.92
N ILE A 123 -3.24 -6.50 -13.08
CA ILE A 123 -4.53 -6.78 -13.70
C ILE A 123 -4.48 -8.06 -14.51
N LEU A 124 -3.49 -8.20 -15.40
CA LEU A 124 -3.36 -9.35 -16.29
C LEU A 124 -1.94 -9.91 -16.22
N GLY A 125 -1.79 -11.05 -15.61
CA GLY A 125 -0.52 -11.77 -15.54
C GLY A 125 -0.14 -12.44 -16.86
N ALA A 126 1.13 -12.86 -16.98
CA ALA A 126 1.67 -13.50 -18.18
C ALA A 126 0.92 -14.78 -18.60
N GLY A 127 0.28 -15.47 -17.65
CA GLY A 127 -0.57 -16.64 -17.93
C GLY A 127 -2.00 -16.31 -18.35
N GLY A 128 -2.35 -15.05 -18.59
CA GLY A 128 -3.70 -14.62 -18.94
C GLY A 128 -4.69 -14.64 -17.76
N THR A 129 -4.20 -14.72 -16.53
CA THR A 129 -5.01 -14.73 -15.31
C THR A 129 -5.09 -13.35 -14.70
N ALA A 130 -6.20 -13.05 -14.00
CA ALA A 130 -6.35 -11.84 -13.19
C ALA A 130 -5.46 -11.94 -11.94
N THR A 131 -4.25 -11.40 -11.99
CA THR A 131 -3.25 -11.50 -10.91
C THR A 131 -3.76 -10.89 -9.60
N VAL A 132 -4.57 -9.85 -9.67
CA VAL A 132 -5.17 -9.19 -8.50
C VAL A 132 -5.99 -10.15 -7.63
N ALA A 133 -6.66 -11.14 -8.20
CA ALA A 133 -7.39 -12.17 -7.44
C ALA A 133 -6.42 -13.03 -6.61
N GLY A 134 -5.29 -13.43 -7.20
CA GLY A 134 -4.22 -14.15 -6.49
C GLY A 134 -3.57 -13.28 -5.41
N MET A 135 -3.42 -11.98 -5.63
CA MET A 135 -2.90 -11.02 -4.64
C MET A 135 -3.81 -10.95 -3.40
N ILE A 136 -5.12 -10.83 -3.60
CA ILE A 136 -6.10 -10.86 -2.50
C ILE A 136 -5.99 -12.17 -1.71
N GLY A 137 -5.93 -13.30 -2.42
CA GLY A 137 -5.79 -14.62 -1.80
C GLY A 137 -4.50 -14.76 -0.98
N ALA A 138 -3.37 -14.30 -1.50
CA ALA A 138 -2.08 -14.34 -0.81
C ALA A 138 -2.02 -13.42 0.42
N ALA A 139 -2.69 -12.28 0.37
CA ALA A 139 -2.75 -11.34 1.49
C ALA A 139 -3.68 -11.82 2.63
N GLY A 140 -4.66 -12.66 2.32
CA GLY A 140 -5.66 -13.11 3.29
C GLY A 140 -6.39 -11.93 3.95
N SER A 141 -6.62 -12.03 5.26
CA SER A 141 -7.31 -10.99 6.03
C SER A 141 -6.52 -9.67 6.19
N ARG A 142 -5.25 -9.63 5.78
CA ARG A 142 -4.41 -8.43 5.88
C ARG A 142 -4.71 -7.41 4.79
N CYS A 143 -5.18 -7.84 3.61
CA CYS A 143 -5.62 -6.92 2.57
C CYS A 143 -7.05 -6.43 2.88
N ILE A 144 -7.18 -5.13 3.13
CA ILE A 144 -8.49 -4.53 3.42
C ILE A 144 -9.04 -3.68 2.27
N ALA A 145 -8.19 -3.30 1.33
CA ALA A 145 -8.61 -2.52 0.16
C ALA A 145 -7.68 -2.73 -1.04
N LEU A 146 -8.21 -2.45 -2.22
CA LEU A 146 -7.46 -2.20 -3.44
C LEU A 146 -7.60 -0.72 -3.79
N HIS A 147 -6.49 -0.06 -4.06
CA HIS A 147 -6.43 1.34 -4.48
C HIS A 147 -5.98 1.42 -5.93
N TYR A 148 -6.76 2.10 -6.81
CA TYR A 148 -6.39 2.24 -8.22
C TYR A 148 -5.45 3.42 -8.43
N GLY A 149 -4.28 3.17 -9.01
CA GLY A 149 -3.26 4.17 -9.36
C GLY A 149 -3.37 4.62 -10.81
N THR A 150 -4.07 5.74 -11.04
CA THR A 150 -4.49 6.21 -12.37
C THR A 150 -3.33 6.47 -13.33
N PHE A 151 -2.32 7.20 -12.86
CA PHE A 151 -1.28 7.75 -13.75
C PHE A 151 -0.30 6.66 -14.19
N ASP A 152 0.26 5.91 -13.25
CA ASP A 152 1.19 4.83 -13.56
C ASP A 152 0.55 3.74 -14.43
N TYR A 153 -0.68 3.32 -14.08
CA TYR A 153 -1.39 2.33 -14.88
C TYR A 153 -1.64 2.81 -16.31
N SER A 154 -2.14 4.05 -16.45
CA SER A 154 -2.41 4.63 -17.75
C SER A 154 -1.14 4.80 -18.58
N ALA A 155 -0.04 5.25 -17.95
CA ALA A 155 1.26 5.37 -18.62
C ALA A 155 1.78 4.01 -19.08
N ALA A 156 1.69 2.97 -18.23
CA ALA A 156 2.07 1.60 -18.58
C ALA A 156 1.23 1.03 -19.75
N CYS A 157 -0.01 1.50 -19.92
CA CYS A 157 -0.87 1.17 -21.04
C CYS A 157 -0.62 2.05 -22.28
N GLY A 158 0.37 2.92 -22.29
CA GLY A 158 0.69 3.80 -23.43
C GLY A 158 -0.27 4.98 -23.62
N VAL A 159 -1.05 5.34 -22.61
CA VAL A 159 -1.97 6.49 -22.68
C VAL A 159 -1.17 7.77 -22.49
N ALA A 160 -1.31 8.72 -23.44
CA ALA A 160 -0.64 10.01 -23.37
C ALA A 160 -1.05 10.77 -22.11
N ALA A 161 -0.10 11.49 -21.48
CA ALA A 161 -0.31 12.17 -20.19
C ALA A 161 -1.56 13.09 -20.18
N SER A 162 -1.83 13.78 -21.28
CA SER A 162 -3.01 14.65 -21.42
C SER A 162 -4.35 13.91 -21.45
N GLN A 163 -4.35 12.57 -21.61
CA GLN A 163 -5.53 11.72 -21.67
C GLN A 163 -5.68 10.82 -20.44
N GLN A 164 -4.71 10.84 -19.53
CA GLN A 164 -4.75 10.02 -18.31
C GLN A 164 -5.80 10.56 -17.35
N SER A 165 -6.80 9.74 -17.07
CA SER A 165 -7.88 10.08 -16.15
C SER A 165 -8.57 8.84 -15.60
N LEU A 166 -9.29 8.99 -14.50
CA LEU A 166 -10.15 7.93 -13.94
C LEU A 166 -11.30 7.52 -14.85
N ALA A 167 -11.70 8.38 -15.79
CA ALA A 167 -12.76 8.13 -16.77
C ALA A 167 -12.25 7.55 -18.09
N HIS A 168 -10.95 7.29 -18.22
CA HIS A 168 -10.41 6.68 -19.43
C HIS A 168 -10.82 5.20 -19.53
N PRO A 169 -11.19 4.66 -20.71
CA PRO A 169 -11.63 3.26 -20.85
C PRO A 169 -10.65 2.22 -20.31
N VAL A 170 -9.35 2.48 -20.37
CA VAL A 170 -8.32 1.61 -19.80
C VAL A 170 -8.43 1.53 -18.27
N ALA A 171 -8.78 2.63 -17.63
CA ALA A 171 -9.04 2.69 -16.19
C ALA A 171 -10.32 1.92 -15.83
N ASP A 172 -11.37 2.04 -16.64
CA ASP A 172 -12.64 1.33 -16.43
C ASP A 172 -12.43 -0.19 -16.49
N HIS A 173 -11.62 -0.67 -17.44
CA HIS A 173 -11.26 -2.09 -17.51
C HIS A 173 -10.57 -2.57 -16.24
N ALA A 174 -9.54 -1.86 -15.77
CA ALA A 174 -8.81 -2.22 -14.56
C ALA A 174 -9.72 -2.23 -13.33
N LYS A 175 -10.52 -1.19 -13.14
CA LYS A 175 -11.48 -1.07 -12.04
C LYS A 175 -12.51 -2.19 -12.06
N ALA A 176 -13.03 -2.57 -13.24
CA ALA A 176 -13.96 -3.69 -13.38
C ALA A 176 -13.33 -5.03 -12.98
N VAL A 177 -12.08 -5.30 -13.40
CA VAL A 177 -11.33 -6.50 -12.98
C VAL A 177 -11.10 -6.51 -11.46
N MET A 178 -10.68 -5.38 -10.88
CA MET A 178 -10.52 -5.24 -9.43
C MET A 178 -11.83 -5.53 -8.69
N GLN A 179 -12.94 -4.98 -9.18
CA GLN A 179 -14.25 -5.19 -8.56
C GLN A 179 -14.70 -6.64 -8.58
N VAL A 180 -14.51 -7.32 -9.71
CA VAL A 180 -14.81 -8.76 -9.83
C VAL A 180 -13.92 -9.59 -8.89
N ALA A 181 -12.61 -9.28 -8.83
CA ALA A 181 -11.67 -9.99 -7.97
C ALA A 181 -11.97 -9.78 -6.47
N ALA A 182 -12.44 -8.59 -6.08
CA ALA A 182 -12.77 -8.26 -4.69
C ALA A 182 -14.16 -8.75 -4.26
N ALA A 183 -15.04 -9.12 -5.20
CA ALA A 183 -16.41 -9.50 -4.90
C ALA A 183 -16.45 -10.69 -3.92
N GLY A 184 -17.21 -10.54 -2.84
CA GLY A 184 -17.38 -11.57 -1.80
C GLY A 184 -16.19 -11.78 -0.86
N THR A 185 -15.08 -11.03 -1.02
CA THR A 185 -13.87 -11.18 -0.18
C THR A 185 -13.85 -10.26 1.05
N GLY A 186 -14.68 -9.22 1.08
CA GLY A 186 -14.63 -8.16 2.10
C GLY A 186 -13.61 -7.06 1.82
N VAL A 187 -12.78 -7.20 0.77
CA VAL A 187 -11.82 -6.18 0.32
C VAL A 187 -12.55 -5.03 -0.36
N ARG A 188 -12.25 -3.81 0.04
CA ARG A 188 -12.88 -2.59 -0.51
C ARG A 188 -12.10 -2.05 -1.70
N LEU A 189 -12.75 -1.23 -2.53
CA LEU A 189 -12.10 -0.48 -3.61
C LEU A 189 -12.10 1.01 -3.27
N SER A 190 -10.97 1.69 -3.57
CA SER A 190 -10.80 3.14 -3.38
C SER A 190 -10.03 3.77 -4.56
#